data_74c30e5699299c9aed93b9837c377fec
#
_entry.id   74c30e5699299c9aed93b9837c377fec
#
_cell.length_a   1.000
_cell.length_b   1.000
_cell.length_c   1.000
_cell.angle_alpha   90.00
_cell.angle_beta   90.00
_cell.angle_gamma   90.00
#
_symmetry.space_group_name_H-M   'P 1'
#
loop_
_entity.id
_entity.type
_entity.pdbx_description
1 polymer ?
#
loop_
_entity_poly.entity_id
_entity_poly.type
_entity_poly.pdbx_seq_one_letter_code
_entity_poly.pdbx_strand_id
1 'polypeptide(L)'
;MIMAAVPGQKLVHCNKKYKNTGHQGMPQRHHQGHKRTPKQLALIIKRCLPMVLTGSGMLCTTANAEEYYFDPIMLETTKSGMQTTDLSRFSKKYAQLPGTYQVDIWLNKKKVSQKKITFTANAEQLLQPQFTVEQLRELGIKVDEIPALAEKDDDSVINSLEQIIPGTAAEFDFNHQQLNLSIPQIALYRDARGYVSPSRWDDGIPTLFTNYSFTGSDNRYRQGNRSQRQYLNMQNGANFGPWRLRNYSTWTRNDQTSSWNTISSYLQRDIKALKSQLLLGESATSGSIFSSYTFTGVQLASDDNMLPNSQRGFAPTVRGIANSSAIVTIRQNGYVIYQSNVPAGAFEINDLYPSSNSGDLEVTIEESDGTQRRFIQPYSSLPMMQRPGHLKYSATAGRYRADANSDSKEPEFAEATAIYGLNNTFTLYGGLLGSEDYYALGIGIGGTLGALGALSMDINRADTQFDNQHSFHGYQWRTQYIKDIPETNTNIAVSYYRYTNDGYFSFNEANTRNWDYNSRQKSEIQFNISQTIFDGVSLYASGSQQDYWGNNDKNRNISVGVSGQQWGVGRLAP
;
A
#
# COMPACT_ATOMS: atom_id res chain seq x y z
N MET A 1 5.33 40.88 -6.63
CA MET A 1 4.36 41.97 -6.63
C MET A 1 3.11 41.49 -7.36
N ILE A 2 2.16 40.95 -6.62
CA ILE A 2 0.72 40.83 -6.91
C ILE A 2 0.13 40.32 -5.61
N MET A 3 -0.58 41.19 -4.90
CA MET A 3 -1.39 40.87 -3.72
C MET A 3 -2.66 40.16 -4.18
N ALA A 4 -2.99 39.04 -3.50
CA ALA A 4 -4.35 38.50 -3.49
C ALA A 4 -4.84 38.50 -2.06
N ALA A 5 -5.83 39.35 -1.80
CA ALA A 5 -6.51 39.48 -0.51
C ALA A 5 -7.45 38.30 -0.28
N VAL A 6 -7.45 37.76 0.95
CA VAL A 6 -8.43 36.78 1.44
C VAL A 6 -9.57 37.56 2.09
N PRO A 7 -10.86 37.36 1.71
CA PRO A 7 -12.00 37.97 2.37
C PRO A 7 -12.39 37.18 3.63
N GLY A 8 -12.74 37.94 4.68
CA GLY A 8 -13.06 37.48 6.02
C GLY A 8 -14.31 36.60 6.14
N GLN A 9 -14.24 35.67 7.06
CA GLN A 9 -15.35 34.86 7.55
C GLN A 9 -16.27 35.68 8.48
N LYS A 10 -17.53 35.76 8.11
CA LYS A 10 -18.61 36.25 9.01
C LYS A 10 -19.22 35.04 9.75
N LEU A 11 -19.09 35.02 11.05
CA LEU A 11 -19.85 34.15 11.94
C LEU A 11 -21.31 34.61 12.00
N VAL A 12 -22.23 33.75 11.62
CA VAL A 12 -23.68 33.95 11.79
C VAL A 12 -24.13 33.13 12.98
N HIS A 13 -24.47 33.82 14.06
CA HIS A 13 -25.20 33.25 15.23
C HIS A 13 -26.69 33.17 14.88
N CYS A 14 -27.24 31.99 14.89
CA CYS A 14 -28.68 31.78 14.76
C CYS A 14 -29.25 31.25 16.09
N ASN A 15 -29.86 32.16 16.88
CA ASN A 15 -30.66 31.84 18.06
C ASN A 15 -32.12 31.69 17.60
N LYS A 16 -32.73 30.54 17.73
CA LYS A 16 -34.19 30.37 17.56
C LYS A 16 -34.81 29.75 18.80
N LYS A 17 -35.66 30.59 19.46
CA LYS A 17 -36.57 30.21 20.53
C LYS A 17 -37.69 29.32 19.97
N TYR A 18 -37.99 28.24 20.67
CA TYR A 18 -39.20 27.44 20.46
C TYR A 18 -40.39 28.06 21.18
N LYS A 19 -41.51 28.19 20.48
CA LYS A 19 -42.87 28.35 21.05
C LYS A 19 -43.71 27.14 20.62
N ASN A 20 -44.29 26.50 21.64
CA ASN A 20 -45.31 25.45 21.51
C ASN A 20 -46.63 26.03 21.02
N THR A 21 -47.31 25.33 20.11
CA THR A 21 -48.80 25.25 20.10
C THR A 21 -49.20 23.94 19.40
N GLY A 22 -50.18 23.31 20.00
CA GLY A 22 -50.61 21.95 19.72
C GLY A 22 -51.83 21.82 18.77
N HIS A 23 -52.19 20.60 18.62
CA HIS A 23 -53.49 19.96 18.31
C HIS A 23 -53.89 19.58 16.87
N GLN A 24 -54.35 18.33 16.82
CA GLN A 24 -55.40 17.69 15.97
C GLN A 24 -54.93 17.22 14.59
N GLY A 25 -55.07 15.96 14.20
CA GLY A 25 -56.15 15.00 14.24
C GLY A 25 -56.12 14.17 12.97
N MET A 26 -56.28 12.87 13.04
CA MET A 26 -56.42 11.74 12.10
C MET A 26 -56.97 12.01 10.68
N PRO A 27 -56.86 11.10 9.68
CA PRO A 27 -57.16 9.66 9.79
C PRO A 27 -56.25 8.64 9.01
N GLN A 28 -56.38 7.41 9.45
CA GLN A 28 -55.83 6.19 8.87
C GLN A 28 -56.40 5.87 7.48
N ARG A 29 -55.56 5.35 6.61
CA ARG A 29 -55.99 4.50 5.48
C ARG A 29 -55.27 3.16 5.52
N HIS A 30 -56.06 2.11 5.68
CA HIS A 30 -55.72 0.73 5.49
C HIS A 30 -55.30 0.47 4.02
N HIS A 31 -54.18 -0.20 3.83
CA HIS A 31 -53.96 -1.02 2.63
C HIS A 31 -53.62 -2.45 3.02
N GLN A 32 -54.54 -3.34 2.66
CA GLN A 32 -54.44 -4.78 2.83
C GLN A 32 -53.31 -5.35 1.96
N GLY A 33 -52.36 -6.01 2.57
CA GLY A 33 -51.34 -6.82 1.93
C GLY A 33 -51.88 -8.23 1.63
N HIS A 34 -51.98 -8.59 0.37
CA HIS A 34 -52.21 -9.98 -0.03
C HIS A 34 -50.91 -10.79 0.12
N LYS A 35 -50.91 -11.69 1.10
CA LYS A 35 -49.94 -12.79 1.22
C LYS A 35 -50.29 -13.86 0.15
N ARG A 36 -49.42 -14.05 -0.85
CA ARG A 36 -49.47 -15.21 -1.75
C ARG A 36 -48.61 -16.34 -1.16
N THR A 37 -49.22 -17.48 -0.93
CA THR A 37 -48.63 -18.72 -0.43
C THR A 37 -47.84 -19.47 -1.52
N PRO A 38 -46.78 -20.25 -1.16
CA PRO A 38 -45.83 -20.87 -2.10
C PRO A 38 -46.30 -22.23 -2.62
N LYS A 39 -47.54 -22.35 -3.18
CA LYS A 39 -48.07 -23.61 -3.72
C LYS A 39 -48.41 -23.58 -5.22
N GLN A 40 -48.09 -22.52 -5.95
CA GLN A 40 -48.40 -22.44 -7.40
C GLN A 40 -47.19 -22.49 -8.35
N LEU A 41 -45.99 -22.73 -7.85
CA LEU A 41 -44.78 -22.86 -8.70
C LEU A 41 -44.42 -24.31 -9.06
N ALA A 42 -45.16 -25.29 -8.61
CA ALA A 42 -44.87 -26.72 -8.82
C ALA A 42 -45.65 -27.37 -9.99
N LEU A 43 -46.44 -26.61 -10.77
CA LEU A 43 -47.30 -27.19 -11.79
C LEU A 43 -46.92 -26.88 -13.26
N ILE A 44 -45.79 -26.18 -13.50
CA ILE A 44 -45.36 -25.85 -14.89
C ILE A 44 -44.17 -26.70 -15.36
N ILE A 45 -43.53 -27.50 -14.47
CA ILE A 45 -42.35 -28.31 -14.84
C ILE A 45 -42.70 -29.76 -15.26
N LYS A 46 -43.99 -30.15 -15.34
CA LYS A 46 -44.38 -31.53 -15.63
C LYS A 46 -45.01 -31.78 -17.04
N ARG A 47 -44.82 -30.88 -18.01
CA ARG A 47 -45.41 -31.06 -19.33
C ARG A 47 -44.53 -30.75 -20.55
N CYS A 48 -43.20 -30.95 -20.48
CA CYS A 48 -42.33 -30.94 -21.65
C CYS A 48 -41.22 -31.97 -21.53
N LEU A 49 -41.59 -33.25 -21.57
CA LEU A 49 -40.72 -34.35 -21.97
C LEU A 49 -41.68 -35.47 -22.43
N PRO A 50 -41.76 -35.99 -23.64
CA PRO A 50 -40.69 -36.53 -24.43
C PRO A 50 -40.83 -36.24 -25.93
N MET A 51 -39.76 -36.12 -26.65
CA MET A 51 -39.52 -36.52 -28.03
C MET A 51 -38.30 -35.77 -28.55
N VAL A 52 -37.20 -36.44 -28.64
CA VAL A 52 -36.42 -36.70 -29.84
C VAL A 52 -35.21 -37.53 -29.45
N LEU A 53 -35.38 -38.84 -29.52
CA LEU A 53 -34.28 -39.80 -29.61
C LEU A 53 -34.38 -40.36 -31.03
N THR A 54 -33.73 -39.71 -31.98
CA THR A 54 -33.35 -40.35 -33.27
C THR A 54 -32.15 -39.59 -33.85
N GLY A 55 -31.02 -40.27 -33.89
CA GLY A 55 -30.07 -40.15 -34.99
C GLY A 55 -29.33 -38.84 -35.17
N SER A 56 -28.23 -38.68 -34.43
CA SER A 56 -27.10 -37.90 -34.93
C SER A 56 -25.85 -38.72 -34.73
N GLY A 57 -25.45 -39.40 -35.81
CA GLY A 57 -24.14 -40.02 -35.88
C GLY A 57 -23.07 -39.01 -35.52
N MET A 58 -22.14 -39.42 -34.68
CA MET A 58 -20.87 -38.74 -34.50
C MET A 58 -20.18 -38.61 -35.86
N LEU A 59 -20.33 -37.49 -36.52
CA LEU A 59 -19.34 -37.04 -37.46
C LEU A 59 -18.15 -36.58 -36.62
N CYS A 60 -17.19 -37.48 -36.35
CA CYS A 60 -15.82 -37.10 -36.11
C CYS A 60 -15.38 -36.30 -37.33
N THR A 61 -15.47 -34.99 -37.28
CA THR A 61 -14.69 -34.14 -38.17
C THR A 61 -13.23 -34.39 -37.79
N THR A 62 -12.61 -35.30 -38.51
CA THR A 62 -11.15 -35.31 -38.60
C THR A 62 -10.74 -33.91 -39.01
N ALA A 63 -10.06 -33.19 -38.13
CA ALA A 63 -9.39 -31.95 -38.48
C ALA A 63 -8.43 -32.29 -39.62
N ASN A 64 -8.84 -32.04 -40.85
CA ASN A 64 -7.96 -32.12 -41.98
C ASN A 64 -6.90 -31.02 -41.77
N ALA A 65 -5.68 -31.41 -41.44
CA ALA A 65 -4.56 -30.52 -41.53
C ALA A 65 -4.52 -30.00 -42.97
N GLU A 66 -4.70 -28.70 -43.18
CA GLU A 66 -4.52 -28.08 -44.50
C GLU A 66 -3.09 -28.36 -44.97
N GLU A 67 -2.99 -29.23 -45.98
CA GLU A 67 -1.74 -29.56 -46.62
C GLU A 67 -1.54 -28.58 -47.78
N TYR A 68 -0.52 -27.74 -47.71
CA TYR A 68 -0.15 -26.81 -48.78
C TYR A 68 0.72 -27.50 -49.79
N TYR A 69 0.33 -27.56 -51.04
CA TYR A 69 1.15 -28.05 -52.12
C TYR A 69 1.95 -26.90 -52.74
N PHE A 70 3.27 -27.01 -52.70
CA PHE A 70 4.17 -26.10 -53.40
C PHE A 70 4.73 -26.81 -54.63
N ASP A 71 4.42 -26.31 -55.83
CA ASP A 71 4.96 -26.83 -57.05
C ASP A 71 6.45 -26.50 -57.19
N PRO A 72 7.38 -27.48 -57.23
CA PRO A 72 8.82 -27.25 -57.35
C PRO A 72 9.22 -26.44 -58.57
N ILE A 73 8.38 -26.44 -59.63
CA ILE A 73 8.59 -25.71 -60.89
C ILE A 73 8.53 -24.20 -60.70
N MET A 74 7.84 -23.72 -59.63
CA MET A 74 7.75 -22.29 -59.31
C MET A 74 9.04 -21.71 -58.71
N LEU A 75 9.99 -22.53 -58.31
CA LEU A 75 11.32 -22.09 -57.95
C LEU A 75 12.16 -22.00 -59.23
N GLU A 76 12.24 -20.84 -59.86
CA GLU A 76 13.10 -20.56 -61.00
C GLU A 76 14.57 -20.84 -60.64
N THR A 77 15.02 -22.06 -60.88
CA THR A 77 16.45 -22.40 -60.85
C THR A 77 17.05 -22.35 -62.24
N THR A 78 17.59 -21.21 -62.57
CA THR A 78 18.28 -20.94 -63.86
C THR A 78 19.63 -21.61 -63.98
N LYS A 79 19.90 -22.79 -63.39
CA LYS A 79 21.11 -23.58 -63.66
C LYS A 79 20.85 -25.08 -63.55
N SER A 80 21.01 -25.74 -64.68
CA SER A 80 21.12 -27.20 -64.82
C SER A 80 22.05 -27.79 -63.78
N GLY A 81 21.55 -28.66 -62.88
CA GLY A 81 22.36 -29.48 -62.02
C GLY A 81 22.18 -29.43 -60.55
N MET A 82 21.19 -28.72 -60.03
CA MET A 82 20.85 -28.72 -58.58
C MET A 82 19.81 -29.78 -58.24
N GLN A 83 20.10 -30.58 -57.22
CA GLN A 83 19.15 -31.52 -56.60
C GLN A 83 17.83 -30.82 -56.29
N THR A 84 16.72 -31.48 -56.63
CA THR A 84 15.39 -31.01 -56.28
C THR A 84 15.28 -30.82 -54.77
N THR A 85 15.15 -29.59 -54.34
CA THR A 85 14.93 -29.27 -52.92
C THR A 85 13.64 -29.93 -52.46
N ASP A 86 13.70 -30.79 -51.47
CA ASP A 86 12.52 -31.42 -50.87
C ASP A 86 11.63 -30.37 -50.18
N LEU A 87 10.56 -29.98 -50.85
CA LEU A 87 9.57 -29.03 -50.38
C LEU A 87 8.47 -29.69 -49.56
N SER A 88 8.47 -31.02 -49.40
CA SER A 88 7.46 -31.76 -48.63
C SER A 88 7.33 -31.29 -47.17
N ARG A 89 8.42 -30.74 -46.64
CA ARG A 89 8.42 -30.16 -45.28
C ARG A 89 7.61 -28.89 -45.16
N PHE A 90 7.43 -28.12 -46.22
CA PHE A 90 6.66 -26.87 -46.23
C PHE A 90 5.18 -27.09 -46.53
N SER A 91 4.79 -28.32 -46.89
CA SER A 91 3.40 -28.66 -47.13
C SER A 91 2.52 -28.69 -45.87
N LYS A 92 3.14 -28.79 -44.70
CA LYS A 92 2.42 -28.79 -43.41
C LYS A 92 2.50 -27.42 -42.76
N LYS A 93 1.37 -26.92 -42.33
CA LYS A 93 1.28 -25.72 -41.48
C LYS A 93 2.12 -25.98 -40.21
N TYR A 94 3.09 -25.10 -39.90
CA TYR A 94 4.02 -25.18 -38.76
C TYR A 94 5.27 -26.09 -38.92
N ALA A 95 5.59 -26.57 -40.10
CA ALA A 95 6.81 -27.38 -40.35
C ALA A 95 8.07 -26.51 -40.55
N GLN A 96 8.44 -25.71 -39.53
CA GLN A 96 9.68 -24.93 -39.55
C GLN A 96 10.87 -25.81 -39.18
N LEU A 97 12.08 -25.39 -39.62
CA LEU A 97 13.30 -26.12 -39.31
C LEU A 97 13.73 -25.90 -37.85
N PRO A 98 14.20 -26.96 -37.15
CA PRO A 98 14.89 -26.77 -35.88
C PRO A 98 16.11 -25.85 -36.05
N GLY A 99 16.37 -25.02 -35.06
CA GLY A 99 17.47 -24.05 -35.10
C GLY A 99 17.37 -22.98 -34.02
N THR A 100 18.31 -22.04 -34.09
CA THR A 100 18.31 -20.90 -33.15
C THR A 100 17.75 -19.68 -33.84
N TYR A 101 16.68 -19.12 -33.26
CA TYR A 101 15.96 -17.96 -33.78
C TYR A 101 16.05 -16.79 -32.82
N GLN A 102 16.12 -15.58 -33.35
CA GLN A 102 15.99 -14.36 -32.58
C GLN A 102 14.49 -14.10 -32.40
N VAL A 103 13.99 -14.25 -31.19
CA VAL A 103 12.54 -14.15 -30.91
C VAL A 103 12.20 -13.09 -29.87
N ASP A 104 11.06 -12.48 -30.07
CA ASP A 104 10.39 -11.67 -29.04
C ASP A 104 9.67 -12.61 -28.07
N ILE A 105 10.05 -12.60 -26.80
CA ILE A 105 9.44 -13.45 -25.78
C ILE A 105 8.30 -12.69 -25.12
N TRP A 106 7.11 -13.26 -25.21
CA TRP A 106 5.89 -12.79 -24.57
C TRP A 106 5.51 -13.73 -23.44
N LEU A 107 5.50 -13.23 -22.20
CA LEU A 107 5.12 -13.96 -21.03
C LEU A 107 3.74 -13.49 -20.56
N ASN A 108 2.74 -14.38 -20.54
CA ASN A 108 1.37 -14.08 -20.15
C ASN A 108 0.82 -12.83 -20.87
N LYS A 109 0.99 -12.77 -22.20
CA LYS A 109 0.57 -11.67 -23.09
C LYS A 109 1.33 -10.34 -22.92
N LYS A 110 2.44 -10.32 -22.19
CA LYS A 110 3.31 -9.15 -22.05
C LYS A 110 4.68 -9.44 -22.67
N LYS A 111 5.14 -8.57 -23.56
CA LYS A 111 6.53 -8.66 -24.08
C LYS A 111 7.52 -8.39 -22.95
N VAL A 112 8.41 -9.34 -22.68
CA VAL A 112 9.39 -9.27 -21.58
C VAL A 112 10.82 -9.11 -22.06
N SER A 113 11.19 -9.76 -23.18
CA SER A 113 12.55 -9.68 -23.70
C SER A 113 12.62 -10.04 -25.17
N GLN A 114 13.79 -9.84 -25.78
CA GLN A 114 14.14 -10.36 -27.09
C GLN A 114 15.47 -11.12 -26.97
N LYS A 115 15.45 -12.41 -27.28
CA LYS A 115 16.63 -13.30 -27.15
C LYS A 115 16.74 -14.30 -28.26
N LYS A 116 17.95 -14.87 -28.42
CA LYS A 116 18.16 -16.04 -29.24
C LYS A 116 17.77 -17.29 -28.48
N ILE A 117 16.79 -18.03 -28.99
CA ILE A 117 16.29 -19.28 -28.41
C ILE A 117 16.50 -20.40 -29.40
N THR A 118 16.98 -21.54 -28.93
CA THR A 118 17.10 -22.75 -29.70
C THR A 118 15.80 -23.53 -29.65
N PHE A 119 15.35 -23.99 -30.82
CA PHE A 119 14.14 -24.80 -30.97
C PHE A 119 14.50 -26.18 -31.48
N THR A 120 13.94 -27.20 -30.87
CA THR A 120 14.04 -28.60 -31.34
C THR A 120 12.65 -29.10 -31.72
N ALA A 121 12.61 -30.05 -32.67
CA ALA A 121 11.34 -30.66 -33.05
C ALA A 121 10.94 -31.76 -32.05
N ASN A 122 9.68 -31.75 -31.60
CA ASN A 122 9.12 -32.86 -30.84
C ASN A 122 8.70 -34.03 -31.73
N ALA A 123 8.12 -35.08 -31.17
CA ALA A 123 7.65 -36.27 -31.91
C ALA A 123 6.59 -35.92 -32.99
N GLU A 124 5.86 -34.81 -32.84
CA GLU A 124 4.86 -34.32 -33.80
C GLU A 124 5.44 -33.31 -34.79
N GLN A 125 6.76 -33.13 -34.80
CA GLN A 125 7.52 -32.15 -35.62
C GLN A 125 7.20 -30.69 -35.31
N LEU A 126 6.59 -30.39 -34.15
CA LEU A 126 6.38 -29.04 -33.67
C LEU A 126 7.65 -28.54 -32.98
N LEU A 127 7.98 -27.26 -33.21
CA LEU A 127 9.14 -26.63 -32.58
C LEU A 127 8.90 -26.36 -31.11
N GLN A 128 9.75 -26.90 -30.26
CA GLN A 128 9.75 -26.69 -28.82
C GLN A 128 10.95 -25.83 -28.42
N PRO A 129 10.74 -24.73 -27.64
CA PRO A 129 11.83 -23.90 -27.18
C PRO A 129 12.67 -24.63 -26.12
N GLN A 130 13.97 -24.50 -26.20
CA GLN A 130 14.90 -24.94 -25.17
C GLN A 130 15.39 -23.75 -24.37
N PHE A 131 15.27 -23.83 -23.04
CA PHE A 131 15.76 -22.81 -22.13
C PHE A 131 16.84 -23.38 -21.22
N THR A 132 17.83 -22.58 -20.87
CA THR A 132 18.69 -22.87 -19.73
C THR A 132 18.00 -22.45 -18.43
N VAL A 133 18.42 -23.01 -17.29
CA VAL A 133 17.90 -22.63 -15.97
C VAL A 133 18.14 -21.14 -15.70
N GLU A 134 19.30 -20.61 -16.12
CA GLU A 134 19.60 -19.18 -16.07
C GLU A 134 18.59 -18.34 -16.86
N GLN A 135 18.27 -18.75 -18.09
CA GLN A 135 17.27 -18.04 -18.92
C GLN A 135 15.88 -18.06 -18.29
N LEU A 136 15.50 -19.16 -17.63
CA LEU A 136 14.22 -19.25 -16.90
C LEU A 136 14.20 -18.29 -15.69
N ARG A 137 15.31 -18.21 -14.96
CA ARG A 137 15.46 -17.24 -13.84
C ARG A 137 15.37 -15.79 -14.33
N GLU A 138 16.01 -15.47 -15.47
CA GLU A 138 15.92 -14.14 -16.10
C GLU A 138 14.51 -13.78 -16.59
N LEU A 139 13.70 -14.77 -16.99
CA LEU A 139 12.29 -14.62 -17.31
C LEU A 139 11.39 -14.46 -16.08
N GLY A 140 11.99 -14.54 -14.88
CA GLY A 140 11.28 -14.37 -13.62
C GLY A 140 10.59 -15.64 -13.12
N ILE A 141 11.02 -16.82 -13.56
CA ILE A 141 10.54 -18.10 -13.01
C ILE A 141 11.23 -18.34 -11.67
N LYS A 142 10.46 -18.80 -10.68
CA LYS A 142 10.95 -19.15 -9.33
C LYS A 142 11.70 -20.46 -9.33
N VAL A 143 12.84 -20.49 -10.01
CA VAL A 143 13.66 -21.69 -10.18
C VAL A 143 13.96 -22.38 -8.83
N ASP A 144 14.32 -21.59 -7.82
CA ASP A 144 14.71 -22.10 -6.50
C ASP A 144 13.55 -22.67 -5.68
N GLU A 145 12.29 -22.30 -6.00
CA GLU A 145 11.07 -22.80 -5.34
C GLU A 145 10.48 -24.02 -6.06
N ILE A 146 10.98 -24.39 -7.26
CA ILE A 146 10.51 -25.53 -8.05
C ILE A 146 11.50 -26.68 -7.89
N PRO A 147 11.15 -27.78 -7.17
CA PRO A 147 12.11 -28.84 -6.82
C PRO A 147 12.83 -29.44 -8.01
N ALA A 148 12.15 -29.59 -9.17
CA ALA A 148 12.72 -30.14 -10.40
C ALA A 148 13.73 -29.20 -11.09
N LEU A 149 13.81 -27.93 -10.73
CA LEU A 149 14.76 -26.93 -11.25
C LEU A 149 15.81 -26.55 -10.20
N ALA A 150 15.46 -26.53 -8.92
CA ALA A 150 16.34 -26.10 -7.83
C ALA A 150 17.64 -26.90 -7.71
N GLU A 151 17.63 -28.16 -8.11
CA GLU A 151 18.80 -29.06 -8.08
C GLU A 151 19.64 -29.03 -9.37
N LYS A 152 19.26 -28.21 -10.36
CA LYS A 152 19.93 -28.14 -11.66
C LYS A 152 20.89 -26.95 -11.71
N ASP A 153 22.04 -27.15 -12.40
CA ASP A 153 22.96 -26.08 -12.69
C ASP A 153 22.33 -25.05 -13.67
N ASP A 154 22.79 -23.81 -13.62
CA ASP A 154 22.29 -22.70 -14.43
C ASP A 154 22.38 -22.96 -15.96
N ASP A 155 23.38 -23.69 -16.41
CA ASP A 155 23.56 -24.08 -17.81
C ASP A 155 22.74 -25.30 -18.26
N SER A 156 22.01 -25.94 -17.33
CA SER A 156 21.20 -27.12 -17.64
C SER A 156 20.05 -26.76 -18.59
N VAL A 157 19.94 -27.51 -19.69
CA VAL A 157 18.91 -27.29 -20.72
C VAL A 157 17.61 -27.97 -20.35
N ILE A 158 16.52 -27.23 -20.40
CA ILE A 158 15.16 -27.68 -20.17
C ILE A 158 14.44 -27.79 -21.52
N ASN A 159 14.02 -29.00 -21.87
CA ASN A 159 13.37 -29.27 -23.14
C ASN A 159 11.86 -29.15 -23.12
N SER A 160 11.23 -29.27 -21.96
CA SER A 160 9.77 -29.16 -21.78
C SER A 160 9.45 -28.48 -20.45
N LEU A 161 8.94 -27.25 -20.51
CA LEU A 161 8.49 -26.52 -19.33
C LEU A 161 7.17 -27.10 -18.77
N GLU A 162 6.30 -27.62 -19.63
CA GLU A 162 4.99 -28.16 -19.23
C GLU A 162 5.11 -29.37 -18.29
N GLN A 163 6.14 -30.21 -18.49
CA GLN A 163 6.40 -31.35 -17.60
C GLN A 163 6.90 -30.93 -16.21
N ILE A 164 7.56 -29.79 -16.12
CA ILE A 164 8.16 -29.30 -14.87
C ILE A 164 7.19 -28.36 -14.14
N ILE A 165 6.48 -27.53 -14.89
CA ILE A 165 5.52 -26.54 -14.38
C ILE A 165 4.16 -26.85 -15.03
N PRO A 166 3.30 -27.62 -14.36
CA PRO A 166 1.98 -27.95 -14.89
C PRO A 166 1.16 -26.71 -15.23
N GLY A 167 0.48 -26.72 -16.39
CA GLY A 167 -0.28 -25.57 -16.87
C GLY A 167 0.53 -24.54 -17.65
N THR A 168 1.80 -24.82 -17.94
CA THR A 168 2.61 -24.01 -18.87
C THR A 168 2.30 -24.40 -20.31
N ALA A 169 2.23 -23.40 -21.19
CA ALA A 169 2.16 -23.61 -22.63
C ALA A 169 3.17 -22.70 -23.34
N ALA A 170 3.78 -23.21 -24.39
CA ALA A 170 4.71 -22.47 -25.25
C ALA A 170 4.25 -22.55 -26.69
N GLU A 171 4.00 -21.41 -27.32
CA GLU A 171 3.58 -21.32 -28.72
C GLU A 171 4.53 -20.40 -29.48
N PHE A 172 5.12 -20.92 -30.55
CA PHE A 172 6.04 -20.15 -31.38
C PHE A 172 5.36 -19.71 -32.69
N ASP A 173 5.10 -18.40 -32.79
CA ASP A 173 4.69 -17.77 -34.05
C ASP A 173 5.92 -17.43 -34.89
N PHE A 174 6.21 -18.30 -35.83
CA PHE A 174 7.38 -18.16 -36.69
C PHE A 174 7.30 -16.92 -37.60
N ASN A 175 6.12 -16.56 -38.07
CA ASN A 175 5.94 -15.44 -39.00
C ASN A 175 6.25 -14.09 -38.32
N HIS A 176 5.92 -13.96 -37.07
CA HIS A 176 6.21 -12.76 -36.28
C HIS A 176 7.47 -12.87 -35.42
N GLN A 177 8.17 -14.01 -35.49
CA GLN A 177 9.34 -14.34 -34.63
C GLN A 177 8.99 -14.11 -33.14
N GLN A 178 7.78 -14.55 -32.73
CA GLN A 178 7.24 -14.33 -31.41
C GLN A 178 7.06 -15.66 -30.69
N LEU A 179 7.63 -15.77 -29.49
CA LEU A 179 7.44 -16.90 -28.58
C LEU A 179 6.49 -16.50 -27.46
N ASN A 180 5.30 -17.05 -27.47
CA ASN A 180 4.26 -16.85 -26.46
C ASN A 180 4.40 -17.93 -25.38
N LEU A 181 4.73 -17.51 -24.18
CA LEU A 181 4.81 -18.35 -22.98
C LEU A 181 3.63 -18.04 -22.07
N SER A 182 2.84 -19.05 -21.76
CA SER A 182 1.80 -18.99 -20.73
C SER A 182 2.28 -19.78 -19.52
N ILE A 183 2.60 -19.14 -18.42
CA ILE A 183 3.14 -19.76 -17.19
C ILE A 183 2.25 -19.38 -16.01
N PRO A 184 1.83 -20.35 -15.16
CA PRO A 184 1.06 -20.07 -13.95
C PRO A 184 1.75 -19.02 -13.08
N GLN A 185 1.00 -18.04 -12.59
CA GLN A 185 1.59 -16.91 -11.86
C GLN A 185 2.29 -17.31 -10.57
N ILE A 186 1.88 -18.42 -9.96
CA ILE A 186 2.52 -18.94 -8.75
C ILE A 186 3.98 -19.35 -9.00
N ALA A 187 4.30 -19.74 -10.23
CA ALA A 187 5.66 -20.13 -10.65
C ALA A 187 6.54 -18.94 -11.07
N LEU A 188 6.02 -17.73 -11.05
CA LEU A 188 6.71 -16.52 -11.49
C LEU A 188 7.02 -15.59 -10.32
N TYR A 189 8.25 -15.03 -10.32
CA TYR A 189 8.52 -13.80 -9.58
C TYR A 189 7.78 -12.69 -10.30
N ARG A 190 6.91 -12.03 -9.57
CA ARG A 190 6.16 -10.93 -10.13
C ARG A 190 6.77 -9.62 -9.65
N ASP A 191 7.29 -8.85 -10.58
CA ASP A 191 7.63 -7.45 -10.29
C ASP A 191 6.34 -6.71 -9.92
N ALA A 192 6.29 -6.25 -8.69
CA ALA A 192 5.17 -5.44 -8.22
C ALA A 192 5.06 -4.17 -9.08
N ARG A 193 3.86 -3.64 -9.23
CA ARG A 193 3.62 -2.42 -10.01
C ARG A 193 4.42 -1.25 -9.46
N GLY A 194 5.16 -0.59 -10.34
CA GLY A 194 6.07 0.48 -9.97
C GLY A 194 7.42 0.00 -9.42
N TYR A 195 7.74 -1.28 -9.59
CA TYR A 195 9.07 -1.80 -9.29
C TYR A 195 10.12 -1.18 -10.21
N VAL A 196 11.19 -0.68 -9.62
CA VAL A 196 12.41 -0.25 -10.30
C VAL A 196 13.57 -0.98 -9.65
N SER A 197 14.35 -1.71 -10.46
CA SER A 197 15.53 -2.43 -9.97
C SER A 197 16.49 -1.46 -9.25
N PRO A 198 17.05 -1.83 -8.07
CA PRO A 198 18.01 -1.00 -7.35
C PRO A 198 19.24 -0.60 -8.18
N SER A 199 19.60 -1.38 -9.21
CA SER A 199 20.69 -1.06 -10.16
C SER A 199 20.38 0.18 -11.03
N ARG A 200 19.11 0.53 -11.19
CA ARG A 200 18.64 1.71 -11.94
C ARG A 200 18.34 2.92 -11.06
N TRP A 201 18.52 2.80 -9.74
CA TRP A 201 18.31 3.92 -8.83
C TRP A 201 19.45 4.93 -8.97
N ASP A 202 19.08 6.14 -9.34
CA ASP A 202 20.00 7.24 -9.56
C ASP A 202 20.16 8.04 -8.25
N ASP A 203 21.40 8.30 -7.89
CA ASP A 203 21.73 9.13 -6.72
C ASP A 203 21.54 10.64 -7.02
N GLY A 204 21.22 11.02 -8.24
CA GLY A 204 21.01 12.40 -8.67
C GLY A 204 22.32 13.18 -8.84
N ILE A 205 22.19 14.48 -9.09
CA ILE A 205 23.34 15.37 -9.34
C ILE A 205 23.85 16.04 -8.08
N PRO A 206 25.14 16.36 -7.97
CA PRO A 206 25.67 17.24 -6.95
C PRO A 206 24.98 18.59 -6.99
N THR A 207 24.43 19.02 -5.88
CA THR A 207 23.59 20.22 -5.83
C THR A 207 23.65 20.88 -4.44
N LEU A 208 23.59 22.21 -4.43
CA LEU A 208 23.32 23.03 -3.24
C LEU A 208 22.02 23.77 -3.48
N PHE A 209 21.13 23.77 -2.48
CA PHE A 209 19.87 24.51 -2.58
C PHE A 209 19.45 25.11 -1.24
N THR A 210 18.70 26.18 -1.30
CA THR A 210 18.04 26.83 -0.17
C THR A 210 16.63 27.20 -0.54
N ASN A 211 15.65 26.69 0.21
CA ASN A 211 14.28 27.14 0.17
C ASN A 211 14.04 28.03 1.38
N TYR A 212 13.46 29.20 1.17
CA TYR A 212 13.16 30.11 2.27
C TYR A 212 11.77 30.71 2.18
N SER A 213 11.20 31.02 3.32
CA SER A 213 9.95 31.77 3.45
C SER A 213 10.12 32.83 4.53
N PHE A 214 9.89 34.08 4.16
CA PHE A 214 9.95 35.21 5.08
C PHE A 214 8.57 35.82 5.27
N THR A 215 8.18 36.04 6.52
CA THR A 215 6.94 36.71 6.89
C THR A 215 7.25 37.80 7.91
N GLY A 216 6.70 38.99 7.72
CA GLY A 216 6.84 40.11 8.66
C GLY A 216 5.48 40.77 8.92
N SER A 217 5.27 41.19 10.16
CA SER A 217 4.14 42.01 10.55
C SER A 217 4.58 43.20 11.38
N ASP A 218 4.00 44.37 11.14
CA ASP A 218 4.19 45.60 11.90
C ASP A 218 2.80 46.11 12.32
N ASN A 219 2.42 45.89 13.55
CA ASN A 219 1.13 46.26 14.09
C ASN A 219 1.28 47.54 14.94
N ARG A 220 0.57 48.61 14.55
CA ARG A 220 0.51 49.87 15.27
C ARG A 220 -0.83 50.05 15.91
N TYR A 221 -0.84 50.13 17.22
CA TYR A 221 -2.08 50.29 17.99
C TYR A 221 -2.39 51.79 18.20
N ARG A 222 -3.67 52.13 18.25
CA ARG A 222 -4.13 53.51 18.43
C ARG A 222 -3.61 54.19 19.70
N GLN A 223 -3.20 53.40 20.70
CA GLN A 223 -2.66 53.87 21.99
C GLN A 223 -1.13 54.07 21.98
N GLY A 224 -0.50 54.09 20.79
CA GLY A 224 0.91 54.33 20.63
C GLY A 224 1.84 53.09 20.75
N ASN A 225 1.31 51.96 21.12
CA ASN A 225 2.08 50.72 21.15
C ASN A 225 2.32 50.18 19.73
N ARG A 226 3.54 49.72 19.48
CA ARG A 226 3.94 49.09 18.24
C ARG A 226 4.42 47.66 18.55
N SER A 227 4.04 46.70 17.74
CA SER A 227 4.51 45.32 17.82
C SER A 227 5.01 44.89 16.46
N GLN A 228 6.29 44.52 16.38
CA GLN A 228 6.92 43.97 15.18
C GLN A 228 7.23 42.50 15.40
N ARG A 229 6.90 41.66 14.42
CA ARG A 229 7.29 40.27 14.37
C ARG A 229 7.83 39.92 12.97
N GLN A 230 8.98 39.27 12.93
CA GLN A 230 9.59 38.77 11.71
C GLN A 230 9.87 37.29 11.92
N TYR A 231 9.61 36.50 10.89
CA TYR A 231 9.82 35.06 10.88
C TYR A 231 10.47 34.66 9.54
N LEU A 232 11.60 33.96 9.62
CA LEU A 232 12.28 33.38 8.47
C LEU A 232 12.40 31.87 8.70
N ASN A 233 11.95 31.12 7.71
CA ASN A 233 12.10 29.67 7.63
C ASN A 233 13.10 29.37 6.51
N MET A 234 14.06 28.48 6.78
CA MET A 234 15.07 28.08 5.82
C MET A 234 15.24 26.57 5.80
N GLN A 235 15.19 26.00 4.60
CA GLN A 235 15.48 24.60 4.33
C GLN A 235 16.67 24.54 3.37
N ASN A 236 17.81 24.17 3.90
CA ASN A 236 19.07 24.06 3.18
C ASN A 236 19.37 22.62 2.85
N GLY A 237 19.91 22.34 1.69
CA GLY A 237 20.32 21.01 1.30
C GLY A 237 21.54 20.98 0.43
N ALA A 238 22.34 19.93 0.59
CA ALA A 238 23.45 19.59 -0.30
C ALA A 238 23.37 18.12 -0.67
N ASN A 239 23.58 17.80 -1.95
CA ASN A 239 23.67 16.44 -2.45
C ASN A 239 25.08 16.20 -2.99
N PHE A 240 25.68 15.07 -2.60
CA PHE A 240 26.97 14.64 -3.14
C PHE A 240 27.02 13.11 -3.21
N GLY A 241 26.96 12.57 -4.41
CA GLY A 241 26.80 11.12 -4.62
C GLY A 241 25.62 10.58 -3.81
N PRO A 242 25.75 9.49 -3.03
CA PRO A 242 24.67 8.92 -2.24
C PRO A 242 24.32 9.69 -0.96
N TRP A 243 25.07 10.75 -0.64
CA TRP A 243 24.89 11.51 0.59
C TRP A 243 24.02 12.75 0.40
N ARG A 244 23.17 13.01 1.38
CA ARG A 244 22.20 14.12 1.41
C ARG A 244 22.35 14.86 2.73
N LEU A 245 22.93 16.06 2.73
CA LEU A 245 22.88 16.98 3.87
C LEU A 245 21.56 17.73 3.85
N ARG A 246 20.89 17.80 4.98
CA ARG A 246 19.63 18.55 5.17
C ARG A 246 19.74 19.35 6.45
N ASN A 247 19.33 20.62 6.36
CA ASN A 247 19.23 21.51 7.51
C ASN A 247 17.90 22.27 7.43
N TYR A 248 17.17 22.25 8.51
CA TYR A 248 15.95 23.01 8.70
C TYR A 248 16.11 23.94 9.87
N SER A 249 16.09 25.28 9.60
CA SER A 249 16.32 26.32 10.60
C SER A 249 15.25 27.39 10.50
N THR A 250 14.94 27.99 11.64
CA THR A 250 14.02 29.13 11.74
C THR A 250 14.69 30.28 12.45
N TRP A 251 14.38 31.49 12.03
CA TRP A 251 14.74 32.69 12.73
C TRP A 251 13.48 33.49 13.04
N THR A 252 13.37 33.88 14.30
CA THR A 252 12.25 34.69 14.81
C THR A 252 12.80 35.94 15.44
N ARG A 253 12.23 37.08 15.09
CA ARG A 253 12.52 38.36 15.74
C ARG A 253 11.20 39.02 16.14
N ASN A 254 11.16 39.48 17.37
CA ASN A 254 10.12 40.38 17.88
C ASN A 254 10.76 41.67 18.41
N ASP A 255 9.99 42.56 19.02
CA ASP A 255 10.47 43.85 19.50
C ASP A 255 11.60 43.76 20.56
N GLN A 256 11.70 42.64 21.25
CA GLN A 256 12.61 42.46 22.40
C GLN A 256 13.66 41.39 22.18
N THR A 257 13.35 40.38 21.36
CA THR A 257 14.22 39.20 21.22
C THR A 257 14.43 38.84 19.75
N SER A 258 15.61 38.27 19.50
CA SER A 258 15.93 37.64 18.23
C SER A 258 16.52 36.27 18.50
N SER A 259 15.94 35.22 17.98
CA SER A 259 16.40 33.85 18.20
C SER A 259 16.54 33.10 16.88
N TRP A 260 17.60 32.32 16.80
CA TRP A 260 17.82 31.36 15.73
C TRP A 260 17.66 29.96 16.32
N ASN A 261 16.82 29.14 15.70
CA ASN A 261 16.57 27.76 16.13
C ASN A 261 16.79 26.79 14.97
N THR A 262 17.62 25.77 15.19
CA THR A 262 17.80 24.66 14.27
C THR A 262 16.84 23.54 14.67
N ILE A 263 15.87 23.24 13.79
CA ILE A 263 14.88 22.19 14.03
C ILE A 263 15.51 20.82 13.80
N SER A 264 16.24 20.67 12.67
CA SER A 264 16.98 19.45 12.36
C SER A 264 18.18 19.74 11.47
N SER A 265 19.25 18.98 11.65
CA SER A 265 20.44 19.03 10.80
C SER A 265 21.05 17.64 10.72
N TYR A 266 20.95 17.00 9.57
CA TYR A 266 21.39 15.63 9.40
C TYR A 266 21.99 15.33 8.03
N LEU A 267 22.84 14.32 8.02
CA LEU A 267 23.37 13.67 6.85
C LEU A 267 22.62 12.34 6.64
N GLN A 268 22.10 12.12 5.45
CA GLN A 268 21.29 10.96 5.11
C GLN A 268 21.91 10.21 3.94
N ARG A 269 21.80 8.88 3.99
CA ARG A 269 22.18 7.99 2.90
C ARG A 269 21.23 6.81 2.79
N ASP A 270 20.90 6.44 1.56
CA ASP A 270 20.09 5.27 1.24
C ASP A 270 20.94 4.00 1.26
N ILE A 271 20.50 2.98 2.00
CA ILE A 271 21.10 1.65 2.03
C ILE A 271 20.23 0.74 1.17
N LYS A 272 20.49 0.75 -0.14
CA LYS A 272 19.65 0.08 -1.17
C LYS A 272 19.40 -1.40 -0.88
N ALA A 273 20.42 -2.12 -0.40
CA ALA A 273 20.33 -3.55 -0.07
C ALA A 273 19.32 -3.85 1.05
N LEU A 274 19.19 -2.95 2.02
CA LEU A 274 18.26 -3.08 3.17
C LEU A 274 16.94 -2.35 2.94
N LYS A 275 16.77 -1.64 1.81
CA LYS A 275 15.64 -0.72 1.57
C LYS A 275 15.41 0.21 2.75
N SER A 276 16.49 0.82 3.23
CA SER A 276 16.53 1.59 4.47
C SER A 276 17.32 2.87 4.30
N GLN A 277 17.09 3.83 5.18
CA GLN A 277 17.83 5.06 5.26
C GLN A 277 18.72 5.06 6.52
N LEU A 278 19.99 5.40 6.33
CA LEU A 278 20.91 5.74 7.39
C LEU A 278 20.91 7.25 7.56
N LEU A 279 20.67 7.71 8.79
CA LEU A 279 20.65 9.12 9.17
C LEU A 279 21.67 9.36 10.27
N LEU A 280 22.46 10.42 10.13
CA LEU A 280 23.49 10.84 11.08
C LEU A 280 23.26 12.32 11.42
N GLY A 281 23.00 12.66 12.68
CA GLY A 281 22.79 14.03 13.14
C GLY A 281 21.52 14.21 13.94
N GLU A 282 20.86 15.36 13.77
CA GLU A 282 19.66 15.77 14.52
C GLU A 282 18.39 15.42 13.77
N SER A 283 17.55 14.60 14.39
CA SER A 283 16.25 14.18 13.84
C SER A 283 15.27 13.81 14.95
N ALA A 284 14.16 13.19 14.57
CA ALA A 284 13.15 12.67 15.50
C ALA A 284 12.86 11.19 15.22
N THR A 285 12.52 10.44 16.27
CA THR A 285 12.07 9.03 16.13
C THR A 285 10.67 8.95 15.53
N SER A 286 10.30 7.79 14.98
CA SER A 286 9.05 7.62 14.23
C SER A 286 7.76 7.78 15.06
N GLY A 287 7.83 7.62 16.38
CA GLY A 287 6.65 7.67 17.25
C GLY A 287 5.67 6.50 17.07
N SER A 288 6.05 5.44 16.38
CA SER A 288 5.14 4.34 16.05
C SER A 288 4.76 3.50 17.26
N ILE A 289 5.72 3.16 18.12
CA ILE A 289 5.53 2.30 19.31
C ILE A 289 5.64 3.15 20.57
N PHE A 290 6.75 3.85 20.74
CA PHE A 290 6.95 4.85 21.80
C PHE A 290 6.56 6.25 21.31
N SER A 291 6.38 7.20 22.21
CA SER A 291 6.19 8.60 21.83
C SER A 291 7.42 9.13 21.08
N SER A 292 7.21 9.91 20.03
CA SER A 292 8.32 10.52 19.27
C SER A 292 9.08 11.53 20.14
N TYR A 293 10.38 11.54 19.98
CA TYR A 293 11.30 12.52 20.61
C TYR A 293 12.44 12.86 19.66
N THR A 294 13.04 14.04 19.90
CA THR A 294 14.18 14.53 19.12
C THR A 294 15.49 14.01 19.68
N PHE A 295 16.44 13.77 18.80
CA PHE A 295 17.77 13.23 19.17
C PHE A 295 18.87 13.76 18.27
N THR A 296 20.10 13.64 18.75
CA THR A 296 21.34 13.79 17.97
C THR A 296 22.08 12.46 18.01
N GLY A 297 22.23 11.81 16.85
CA GLY A 297 22.84 10.48 16.82
C GLY A 297 22.78 9.80 15.46
N VAL A 298 22.57 8.49 15.50
CA VAL A 298 22.51 7.61 14.34
C VAL A 298 21.17 6.89 14.32
N GLN A 299 20.52 6.83 13.16
CA GLN A 299 19.31 6.05 12.94
C GLN A 299 19.44 5.25 11.65
N LEU A 300 19.09 3.97 11.70
CA LEU A 300 18.84 3.12 10.54
C LEU A 300 17.38 2.68 10.57
N ALA A 301 16.60 3.10 9.59
CA ALA A 301 15.18 2.77 9.52
C ALA A 301 14.79 2.32 8.11
N SER A 302 13.89 1.35 8.02
CA SER A 302 13.29 0.94 6.75
C SER A 302 12.55 2.12 6.11
N ASP A 303 12.69 2.25 4.78
CA ASP A 303 12.04 3.31 4.00
C ASP A 303 11.06 2.70 3.00
N ASP A 304 9.76 2.87 3.27
CA ASP A 304 8.68 2.38 2.41
C ASP A 304 8.72 3.04 1.00
N ASN A 305 9.41 4.18 0.82
CA ASN A 305 9.59 4.81 -0.50
C ASN A 305 10.50 3.99 -1.43
N MET A 306 11.36 3.13 -0.88
CA MET A 306 12.17 2.19 -1.64
C MET A 306 11.40 0.94 -2.07
N LEU A 307 10.16 0.79 -1.63
CA LEU A 307 9.26 -0.27 -2.08
C LEU A 307 8.54 0.16 -3.36
N PRO A 308 8.16 -0.80 -4.22
CA PRO A 308 7.24 -0.54 -5.31
C PRO A 308 5.95 0.12 -4.81
N ASN A 309 5.38 1.01 -5.62
CA ASN A 309 4.20 1.77 -5.22
C ASN A 309 3.04 0.88 -4.73
N SER A 310 2.84 -0.27 -5.38
CA SER A 310 1.79 -1.23 -4.99
C SER A 310 2.08 -1.98 -3.70
N GLN A 311 3.31 -1.96 -3.20
CA GLN A 311 3.70 -2.64 -1.95
C GLN A 311 3.82 -1.71 -0.75
N ARG A 312 3.69 -0.40 -0.95
CA ARG A 312 3.67 0.57 0.15
C ARG A 312 2.38 0.43 0.95
N GLY A 313 2.49 0.40 2.27
CA GLY A 313 1.35 0.23 3.16
C GLY A 313 0.69 -1.16 3.07
N PHE A 314 -0.41 -1.33 3.80
CA PHE A 314 -1.12 -2.60 3.89
C PHE A 314 -2.14 -2.77 2.75
N ALA A 315 -2.10 -3.95 2.11
CA ALA A 315 -3.20 -4.50 1.33
C ALA A 315 -3.12 -6.04 1.39
N PRO A 316 -4.26 -6.75 1.44
CA PRO A 316 -4.25 -8.20 1.55
C PRO A 316 -3.77 -8.84 0.24
N THR A 317 -3.13 -9.99 0.37
CA THR A 317 -2.82 -10.85 -0.78
C THR A 317 -4.06 -11.61 -1.21
N VAL A 318 -4.45 -11.50 -2.47
CA VAL A 318 -5.60 -12.22 -3.06
C VAL A 318 -5.08 -13.48 -3.75
N ARG A 319 -5.63 -14.64 -3.37
CA ARG A 319 -5.29 -15.94 -3.95
C ARG A 319 -6.51 -16.59 -4.57
N GLY A 320 -6.31 -17.32 -5.67
CA GLY A 320 -7.39 -18.04 -6.35
C GLY A 320 -6.84 -19.06 -7.34
N ILE A 321 -7.77 -19.76 -8.00
CA ILE A 321 -7.46 -20.72 -9.06
C ILE A 321 -8.27 -20.33 -10.28
N ALA A 322 -7.61 -20.19 -11.43
CA ALA A 322 -8.24 -20.05 -12.74
C ALA A 322 -8.27 -21.43 -13.43
N ASN A 323 -9.42 -21.84 -13.96
CA ASN A 323 -9.55 -23.12 -14.64
C ASN A 323 -9.03 -23.04 -16.08
N SER A 324 -9.06 -21.86 -16.65
CA SER A 324 -8.56 -21.53 -17.99
C SER A 324 -7.79 -20.20 -17.92
N SER A 325 -7.29 -19.68 -19.04
CA SER A 325 -6.82 -18.30 -19.09
C SER A 325 -7.97 -17.36 -18.71
N ALA A 326 -7.82 -16.57 -17.66
CA ALA A 326 -8.88 -15.77 -17.06
C ALA A 326 -8.46 -14.32 -16.86
N ILE A 327 -9.46 -13.43 -16.82
CA ILE A 327 -9.28 -12.04 -16.40
C ILE A 327 -9.72 -11.94 -14.93
N VAL A 328 -8.79 -11.60 -14.07
CA VAL A 328 -9.08 -11.32 -12.65
C VAL A 328 -9.27 -9.82 -12.49
N THR A 329 -10.45 -9.42 -12.05
CA THR A 329 -10.82 -8.04 -11.76
C THR A 329 -11.11 -7.89 -10.27
N ILE A 330 -10.44 -6.93 -9.61
CA ILE A 330 -10.66 -6.62 -8.21
C ILE A 330 -11.28 -5.23 -8.11
N ARG A 331 -12.44 -5.16 -7.45
CA ARG A 331 -13.15 -3.92 -7.17
C ARG A 331 -13.15 -3.63 -5.68
N GLN A 332 -13.10 -2.36 -5.34
CA GLN A 332 -13.32 -1.86 -4.00
C GLN A 332 -14.31 -0.71 -4.07
N ASN A 333 -15.37 -0.77 -3.24
CA ASN A 333 -16.44 0.24 -3.24
C ASN A 333 -17.01 0.49 -4.65
N GLY A 334 -17.14 -0.57 -5.47
CA GLY A 334 -17.65 -0.51 -6.85
C GLY A 334 -16.62 -0.13 -7.92
N TYR A 335 -15.48 0.44 -7.56
CA TYR A 335 -14.43 0.86 -8.50
C TYR A 335 -13.40 -0.25 -8.75
N VAL A 336 -12.98 -0.42 -10.01
CA VAL A 336 -11.89 -1.34 -10.36
C VAL A 336 -10.56 -0.76 -9.88
N ILE A 337 -9.94 -1.44 -8.91
CA ILE A 337 -8.61 -1.07 -8.39
C ILE A 337 -7.48 -1.91 -9.02
N TYR A 338 -7.85 -3.06 -9.58
CA TYR A 338 -6.89 -3.98 -10.19
C TYR A 338 -7.56 -4.84 -11.26
N GLN A 339 -6.85 -5.07 -12.36
CA GLN A 339 -7.23 -6.03 -13.38
C GLN A 339 -5.97 -6.65 -14.00
N SER A 340 -5.97 -7.96 -14.15
CA SER A 340 -4.86 -8.70 -14.78
C SER A 340 -5.37 -9.97 -15.45
N ASN A 341 -4.70 -10.35 -16.54
CA ASN A 341 -4.89 -11.67 -17.12
C ASN A 341 -4.01 -12.68 -16.38
N VAL A 342 -4.59 -13.82 -16.02
CA VAL A 342 -3.91 -14.94 -15.38
C VAL A 342 -4.06 -16.18 -16.25
N PRO A 343 -3.00 -17.00 -16.40
CA PRO A 343 -3.11 -18.31 -17.07
C PRO A 343 -3.90 -19.28 -16.18
N ALA A 344 -4.26 -20.45 -16.76
CA ALA A 344 -4.82 -21.55 -15.99
C ALA A 344 -3.90 -21.94 -14.84
N GLY A 345 -4.48 -22.28 -13.69
CA GLY A 345 -3.77 -22.68 -12.49
C GLY A 345 -3.95 -21.73 -11.31
N ALA A 346 -3.16 -21.94 -10.26
CA ALA A 346 -3.17 -21.08 -9.07
C ALA A 346 -2.55 -19.71 -9.38
N PHE A 347 -3.18 -18.66 -8.85
CA PHE A 347 -2.66 -17.30 -8.93
C PHE A 347 -2.60 -16.63 -7.54
N GLU A 348 -1.65 -15.72 -7.40
CA GLU A 348 -1.48 -14.87 -6.22
C GLU A 348 -1.28 -13.43 -6.67
N ILE A 349 -2.06 -12.51 -6.09
CA ILE A 349 -1.97 -11.06 -6.33
C ILE A 349 -1.56 -10.42 -5.01
N ASN A 350 -0.31 -10.00 -4.90
CA ASN A 350 0.30 -9.39 -3.73
C ASN A 350 0.75 -7.93 -3.99
N ASP A 351 0.41 -7.39 -5.16
CA ASP A 351 0.81 -6.05 -5.63
C ASP A 351 -0.38 -5.08 -5.74
N LEU A 352 -1.40 -5.27 -4.91
CA LEU A 352 -2.50 -4.32 -4.81
C LEU A 352 -2.02 -3.00 -4.21
N TYR A 353 -2.45 -1.88 -4.82
CA TYR A 353 -2.25 -0.58 -4.19
C TYR A 353 -3.12 -0.48 -2.93
N PRO A 354 -2.60 0.08 -1.83
CA PRO A 354 -3.45 0.48 -0.70
C PRO A 354 -4.34 1.64 -1.16
N SER A 355 -5.60 1.36 -1.46
CA SER A 355 -6.51 2.30 -2.12
C SER A 355 -7.38 3.08 -1.13
N SER A 356 -7.77 2.47 -0.03
CA SER A 356 -8.46 3.10 1.10
C SER A 356 -8.15 2.35 2.38
N ASN A 357 -8.50 2.92 3.54
CA ASN A 357 -8.22 2.30 4.82
C ASN A 357 -9.16 1.11 5.12
N SER A 358 -10.28 1.00 4.43
CA SER A 358 -11.18 -0.15 4.52
C SER A 358 -12.14 -0.22 3.33
N GLY A 359 -12.88 -1.32 3.23
CA GLY A 359 -13.82 -1.62 2.16
C GLY A 359 -13.46 -2.93 1.48
N ASP A 360 -14.35 -3.92 1.57
CA ASP A 360 -14.11 -5.27 1.07
C ASP A 360 -13.77 -5.28 -0.42
N LEU A 361 -12.87 -6.20 -0.80
CA LEU A 361 -12.46 -6.40 -2.17
C LEU A 361 -13.36 -7.44 -2.83
N GLU A 362 -14.12 -7.04 -3.84
CA GLU A 362 -14.86 -7.96 -4.71
C GLU A 362 -13.93 -8.46 -5.80
N VAL A 363 -13.61 -9.75 -5.77
CA VAL A 363 -12.76 -10.43 -6.74
C VAL A 363 -13.62 -11.19 -7.74
N THR A 364 -13.54 -10.83 -9.01
CA THR A 364 -14.21 -11.50 -10.11
C THR A 364 -13.16 -12.19 -10.99
N ILE A 365 -13.34 -13.49 -11.22
CA ILE A 365 -12.53 -14.29 -12.15
C ILE A 365 -13.43 -14.57 -13.35
N GLU A 366 -13.09 -14.05 -14.51
CA GLU A 366 -13.77 -14.29 -15.78
C GLU A 366 -12.91 -15.21 -16.64
N GLU A 367 -13.37 -16.44 -16.80
CA GLU A 367 -12.69 -17.49 -17.57
C GLU A 367 -12.80 -17.23 -19.08
N SER A 368 -11.97 -17.90 -19.89
CA SER A 368 -11.98 -17.74 -21.35
C SER A 368 -13.29 -18.19 -22.03
N ASP A 369 -14.09 -19.03 -21.37
CA ASP A 369 -15.42 -19.46 -21.80
C ASP A 369 -16.54 -18.49 -21.41
N GLY A 370 -16.21 -17.38 -20.75
CA GLY A 370 -17.16 -16.38 -20.25
C GLY A 370 -17.77 -16.73 -18.88
N THR A 371 -17.40 -17.86 -18.27
CA THR A 371 -17.83 -18.22 -16.92
C THR A 371 -17.25 -17.24 -15.91
N GLN A 372 -18.08 -16.70 -15.02
CA GLN A 372 -17.64 -15.78 -13.96
C GLN A 372 -17.80 -16.40 -12.58
N ARG A 373 -16.75 -16.31 -11.77
CA ARG A 373 -16.76 -16.65 -10.34
C ARG A 373 -16.41 -15.42 -9.54
N ARG A 374 -17.10 -15.23 -8.41
CA ARG A 374 -16.89 -14.08 -7.54
C ARG A 374 -16.70 -14.52 -6.10
N PHE A 375 -15.82 -13.80 -5.39
CA PHE A 375 -15.68 -13.92 -3.94
C PHE A 375 -15.28 -12.58 -3.34
N ILE A 376 -15.46 -12.45 -2.03
CA ILE A 376 -15.12 -11.24 -1.28
C ILE A 376 -13.89 -11.53 -0.43
N GLN A 377 -12.89 -10.66 -0.55
CA GLN A 377 -11.73 -10.63 0.33
C GLN A 377 -11.88 -9.45 1.28
N PRO A 378 -12.07 -9.68 2.60
CA PRO A 378 -12.16 -8.61 3.58
C PRO A 378 -10.91 -7.74 3.60
N TYR A 379 -11.09 -6.43 3.70
CA TYR A 379 -9.99 -5.47 3.76
C TYR A 379 -10.28 -4.32 4.70
N SER A 380 -9.39 -4.10 5.67
CA SER A 380 -9.37 -2.96 6.58
C SER A 380 -7.94 -2.74 7.07
N SER A 381 -7.49 -1.50 7.23
CA SER A 381 -6.10 -1.18 7.54
C SER A 381 -5.97 -0.09 8.60
N LEU A 382 -5.09 -0.31 9.56
CA LEU A 382 -4.54 0.67 10.50
C LEU A 382 -3.14 1.10 10.05
N PRO A 383 -2.62 2.26 10.49
CA PRO A 383 -1.25 2.70 10.18
C PRO A 383 -0.16 1.68 10.56
N MET A 384 -0.41 0.84 11.57
CA MET A 384 0.51 -0.22 12.02
C MET A 384 0.44 -1.49 11.20
N MET A 385 -0.56 -1.68 10.34
CA MET A 385 -0.72 -2.90 9.55
C MET A 385 0.39 -3.01 8.50
N GLN A 386 0.97 -4.20 8.39
CA GLN A 386 1.99 -4.54 7.39
C GLN A 386 1.51 -5.72 6.54
N ARG A 387 2.00 -5.78 5.29
CA ARG A 387 1.74 -6.92 4.39
C ARG A 387 2.36 -8.20 4.95
N PRO A 388 1.82 -9.38 4.60
CA PRO A 388 2.40 -10.66 4.99
C PRO A 388 3.88 -10.74 4.63
N GLY A 389 4.73 -11.09 5.62
CA GLY A 389 6.17 -11.21 5.44
C GLY A 389 6.95 -9.89 5.38
N HIS A 390 6.28 -8.74 5.41
CA HIS A 390 6.98 -7.44 5.42
C HIS A 390 7.39 -7.05 6.83
N LEU A 391 8.67 -6.68 6.98
CA LEU A 391 9.27 -6.17 8.22
C LEU A 391 9.62 -4.69 8.07
N LYS A 392 8.99 -3.85 8.90
CA LYS A 392 9.36 -2.45 9.08
C LYS A 392 10.10 -2.31 10.39
N TYR A 393 11.27 -1.67 10.37
CA TYR A 393 12.11 -1.55 11.57
C TYR A 393 12.79 -0.19 11.66
N SER A 394 13.18 0.17 12.87
CA SER A 394 14.04 1.32 13.15
C SER A 394 14.98 0.97 14.31
N ALA A 395 16.23 1.33 14.16
CA ALA A 395 17.24 1.28 15.21
C ALA A 395 17.90 2.66 15.34
N THR A 396 17.82 3.25 16.52
CA THR A 396 18.31 4.61 16.81
C THR A 396 19.20 4.58 18.02
N ALA A 397 20.34 5.22 17.96
CA ALA A 397 21.23 5.41 19.10
C ALA A 397 21.81 6.83 19.07
N GLY A 398 21.89 7.46 20.21
CA GLY A 398 22.38 8.82 20.31
C GLY A 398 22.05 9.47 21.64
N ARG A 399 21.98 10.78 21.62
CA ARG A 399 21.65 11.61 22.76
C ARG A 399 20.28 12.22 22.59
N TYR A 400 19.44 12.14 23.61
CA TYR A 400 18.17 12.86 23.63
C TYR A 400 18.43 14.36 23.50
N ARG A 401 17.64 15.04 22.69
CA ARG A 401 17.75 16.46 22.46
C ARG A 401 16.50 17.15 22.99
N ALA A 402 16.67 17.95 24.01
CA ALA A 402 15.60 18.74 24.58
C ALA A 402 15.29 19.99 23.72
N ASP A 403 14.11 20.55 23.88
CA ASP A 403 13.79 21.85 23.31
C ASP A 403 14.69 22.94 23.93
N ALA A 404 15.14 23.89 23.12
CA ALA A 404 16.13 24.92 23.47
C ALA A 404 15.79 25.75 24.72
N ASN A 405 14.52 25.77 25.14
CA ASN A 405 14.03 26.51 26.31
C ASN A 405 13.55 25.58 27.44
N SER A 406 13.76 24.28 27.37
CA SER A 406 13.36 23.33 28.40
C SER A 406 14.51 23.05 29.38
N ASP A 407 14.21 22.99 30.67
CA ASP A 407 15.11 22.45 31.67
C ASP A 407 14.98 20.93 31.70
N SER A 408 15.61 20.25 30.75
CA SER A 408 15.53 18.81 30.56
C SER A 408 16.93 18.19 30.57
N LYS A 409 17.00 16.90 30.99
CA LYS A 409 18.19 16.08 30.82
C LYS A 409 18.34 15.68 29.36
N GLU A 410 19.56 15.47 28.93
CA GLU A 410 19.89 14.98 27.58
C GLU A 410 20.72 13.68 27.65
N PRO A 411 20.15 12.57 28.14
CA PRO A 411 20.91 11.33 28.31
C PRO A 411 21.19 10.66 26.95
N GLU A 412 22.19 9.78 26.96
CA GLU A 412 22.38 8.82 25.87
C GLU A 412 21.33 7.74 25.92
N PHE A 413 20.90 7.26 24.75
CA PHE A 413 19.88 6.24 24.62
C PHE A 413 20.11 5.33 23.43
N ALA A 414 19.46 4.17 23.45
CA ALA A 414 19.28 3.28 22.30
C ALA A 414 17.83 2.83 22.21
N GLU A 415 17.26 2.89 21.01
CA GLU A 415 15.91 2.43 20.69
C GLU A 415 15.94 1.45 19.52
N ALA A 416 15.19 0.38 19.61
CA ALA A 416 14.92 -0.53 18.50
C ALA A 416 13.43 -0.83 18.43
N THR A 417 12.86 -0.73 17.24
CA THR A 417 11.44 -1.01 16.97
C THR A 417 11.30 -1.92 15.75
N ALA A 418 10.30 -2.80 15.78
CA ALA A 418 9.99 -3.72 14.69
C ALA A 418 8.48 -3.91 14.56
N ILE A 419 7.99 -3.95 13.32
CA ILE A 419 6.59 -4.16 12.95
C ILE A 419 6.59 -5.21 11.83
N TYR A 420 5.95 -6.36 12.07
CA TYR A 420 5.97 -7.49 11.17
C TYR A 420 4.58 -7.99 10.81
N GLY A 421 4.28 -8.06 9.52
CA GLY A 421 3.04 -8.64 9.00
C GLY A 421 3.07 -10.17 9.03
N LEU A 422 2.32 -10.80 9.94
CA LEU A 422 2.24 -12.26 10.04
C LEU A 422 1.48 -12.87 8.87
N ASN A 423 0.33 -12.29 8.55
CA ASN A 423 -0.57 -12.74 7.49
C ASN A 423 -1.49 -11.59 7.06
N ASN A 424 -2.50 -11.88 6.23
CA ASN A 424 -3.46 -10.86 5.77
C ASN A 424 -4.33 -10.26 6.90
N THR A 425 -4.33 -10.85 8.08
CA THR A 425 -5.21 -10.46 9.19
C THR A 425 -4.43 -9.79 10.31
N PHE A 426 -3.23 -10.29 10.65
CA PHE A 426 -2.51 -9.89 11.84
C PHE A 426 -1.12 -9.32 11.55
N THR A 427 -0.78 -8.26 12.26
CA THR A 427 0.53 -7.63 12.34
C THR A 427 0.98 -7.62 13.80
N LEU A 428 2.18 -8.09 14.09
CA LEU A 428 2.83 -7.97 15.39
C LEU A 428 3.80 -6.80 15.38
N TYR A 429 3.91 -6.11 16.50
CA TYR A 429 4.90 -5.05 16.65
C TYR A 429 5.40 -4.95 18.08
N GLY A 430 6.61 -4.38 18.22
CA GLY A 430 7.21 -4.17 19.51
C GLY A 430 8.50 -3.37 19.42
N GLY A 431 8.97 -2.94 20.59
CA GLY A 431 10.18 -2.12 20.69
C GLY A 431 10.79 -2.15 22.07
N LEU A 432 12.06 -1.78 22.10
CA LEU A 432 12.89 -1.59 23.28
C LEU A 432 13.49 -0.19 23.24
N LEU A 433 13.49 0.49 24.37
CA LEU A 433 14.17 1.77 24.56
C LEU A 433 14.91 1.73 25.89
N GLY A 434 16.17 2.04 25.87
CA GLY A 434 17.04 2.05 27.05
C GLY A 434 17.90 3.30 27.12
N SER A 435 18.07 3.81 28.32
CA SER A 435 18.94 4.92 28.70
C SER A 435 19.48 4.67 30.10
N GLU A 436 20.37 5.53 30.62
CA GLU A 436 20.96 5.37 31.95
C GLU A 436 19.89 5.24 33.06
N ASP A 437 18.88 6.11 33.03
CA ASP A 437 17.84 6.22 34.07
C ASP A 437 16.46 5.79 33.58
N TYR A 438 16.36 5.20 32.38
CA TYR A 438 15.08 4.87 31.75
C TYR A 438 15.14 3.59 30.93
N TYR A 439 14.13 2.75 31.10
CA TYR A 439 13.95 1.54 30.29
C TYR A 439 12.49 1.37 29.91
N ALA A 440 12.22 1.09 28.64
CA ALA A 440 10.85 0.78 28.18
C ALA A 440 10.80 -0.42 27.23
N LEU A 441 9.73 -1.20 27.37
CA LEU A 441 9.39 -2.34 26.54
C LEU A 441 7.96 -2.17 26.05
N GLY A 442 7.78 -2.22 24.73
CA GLY A 442 6.46 -2.18 24.09
C GLY A 442 6.19 -3.42 23.27
N ILE A 443 4.98 -3.97 23.36
CA ILE A 443 4.50 -5.04 22.49
C ILE A 443 3.05 -4.79 22.09
N GLY A 444 2.67 -5.18 20.88
CA GLY A 444 1.32 -4.99 20.40
C GLY A 444 0.96 -5.89 19.22
N ILE A 445 -0.32 -5.92 18.96
CA ILE A 445 -0.91 -6.65 17.84
C ILE A 445 -1.95 -5.76 17.14
N GLY A 446 -1.92 -5.75 15.81
CA GLY A 446 -2.95 -5.15 14.97
C GLY A 446 -3.63 -6.21 14.14
N GLY A 447 -4.92 -6.02 13.85
CA GLY A 447 -5.67 -6.96 13.05
C GLY A 447 -6.83 -6.34 12.29
N THR A 448 -7.12 -6.88 11.10
CA THR A 448 -8.35 -6.58 10.37
C THR A 448 -9.48 -7.50 10.85
N LEU A 449 -10.62 -6.90 11.16
CA LEU A 449 -11.84 -7.59 11.57
C LEU A 449 -12.83 -7.72 10.40
N GLY A 450 -12.34 -7.61 9.16
CA GLY A 450 -13.16 -7.61 7.95
C GLY A 450 -14.15 -6.44 7.95
N ALA A 451 -15.43 -6.72 7.71
CA ALA A 451 -16.49 -5.71 7.67
C ALA A 451 -16.63 -4.90 8.97
N LEU A 452 -16.08 -5.36 10.10
CA LEU A 452 -16.11 -4.62 11.37
C LEU A 452 -14.99 -3.58 11.50
N GLY A 453 -14.07 -3.49 10.53
CA GLY A 453 -12.98 -2.53 10.55
C GLY A 453 -11.64 -3.15 10.98
N ALA A 454 -10.74 -2.34 11.55
CA ALA A 454 -9.45 -2.78 12.05
C ALA A 454 -9.21 -2.29 13.48
N LEU A 455 -8.54 -3.11 14.26
CA LEU A 455 -8.24 -2.87 15.67
C LEU A 455 -6.76 -3.14 15.95
N SER A 456 -6.12 -2.26 16.72
CA SER A 456 -4.82 -2.57 17.32
C SER A 456 -4.84 -2.34 18.83
N MET A 457 -4.06 -3.13 19.52
CA MET A 457 -3.87 -3.03 20.97
C MET A 457 -2.40 -3.24 21.30
N ASP A 458 -1.85 -2.40 22.14
CA ASP A 458 -0.50 -2.51 22.65
C ASP A 458 -0.39 -2.16 24.13
N ILE A 459 0.67 -2.65 24.72
CA ILE A 459 1.07 -2.34 26.07
C ILE A 459 2.53 -1.92 26.08
N ASN A 460 2.81 -0.80 26.72
CA ASN A 460 4.14 -0.28 26.96
C ASN A 460 4.39 -0.27 28.46
N ARG A 461 5.47 -0.90 28.92
CA ARG A 461 5.98 -0.79 30.26
C ARG A 461 7.14 0.20 30.26
N ALA A 462 7.19 1.08 31.24
CA ALA A 462 8.31 1.97 31.47
C ALA A 462 8.76 1.89 32.94
N ASP A 463 10.07 1.86 33.13
CA ASP A 463 10.77 1.94 34.42
C ASP A 463 11.66 3.18 34.36
N THR A 464 11.49 4.12 35.31
CA THR A 464 12.16 5.42 35.34
C THR A 464 12.79 5.64 36.70
N GLN A 465 14.03 6.10 36.73
CA GLN A 465 14.72 6.52 37.95
C GLN A 465 15.05 8.02 37.88
N PHE A 466 14.59 8.77 38.90
CA PHE A 466 14.91 10.20 39.00
C PHE A 466 16.10 10.46 39.94
N ASP A 467 16.75 11.62 39.80
CA ASP A 467 17.96 12.02 40.55
C ASP A 467 17.81 11.96 42.07
N ASN A 468 16.58 12.03 42.58
CA ASN A 468 16.27 11.91 44.01
C ASN A 468 16.13 10.45 44.48
N GLN A 469 16.61 9.48 43.72
CA GLN A 469 16.51 8.02 43.95
C GLN A 469 15.07 7.45 43.99
N HIS A 470 14.09 8.20 43.55
CA HIS A 470 12.75 7.66 43.41
C HIS A 470 12.64 6.90 42.08
N SER A 471 12.30 5.62 42.18
CA SER A 471 12.02 4.76 41.01
C SER A 471 10.54 4.61 40.82
N PHE A 472 10.11 4.78 39.58
CA PHE A 472 8.73 4.64 39.16
C PHE A 472 8.63 3.57 38.08
N HIS A 473 7.53 2.85 38.08
CA HIS A 473 7.20 1.88 37.04
C HIS A 473 5.72 1.93 36.72
N GLY A 474 5.39 1.75 35.48
CA GLY A 474 4.00 1.80 35.04
C GLY A 474 3.79 1.17 33.67
N TYR A 475 2.51 1.06 33.34
CA TYR A 475 2.08 0.52 32.06
C TYR A 475 1.14 1.51 31.39
N GLN A 476 1.29 1.65 30.08
CA GLN A 476 0.37 2.34 29.19
C GLN A 476 -0.29 1.29 28.27
N TRP A 477 -1.61 1.31 28.21
CA TRP A 477 -2.38 0.59 27.22
C TRP A 477 -2.84 1.55 26.14
N ARG A 478 -2.66 1.15 24.88
CA ARG A 478 -3.20 1.89 23.73
C ARG A 478 -4.10 0.97 22.92
N THR A 479 -5.27 1.44 22.57
CA THR A 479 -6.21 0.77 21.68
C THR A 479 -6.59 1.72 20.57
N GLN A 480 -6.49 1.30 19.31
CA GLN A 480 -6.88 2.10 18.15
C GLN A 480 -7.85 1.29 17.30
N TYR A 481 -8.92 1.95 16.88
CA TYR A 481 -9.95 1.37 16.03
C TYR A 481 -10.22 2.29 14.84
N ILE A 482 -10.31 1.69 13.66
CA ILE A 482 -10.68 2.38 12.42
C ILE A 482 -11.76 1.58 11.71
N LYS A 483 -12.76 2.29 11.20
CA LYS A 483 -13.79 1.73 10.33
C LYS A 483 -14.20 2.73 9.26
N ASP A 484 -14.26 2.26 8.01
CA ASP A 484 -14.97 2.92 6.92
C ASP A 484 -16.32 2.24 6.71
N ILE A 485 -17.34 3.05 6.44
CA ILE A 485 -18.68 2.61 6.09
C ILE A 485 -18.98 3.15 4.69
N PRO A 486 -18.75 2.32 3.65
CA PRO A 486 -18.87 2.76 2.25
C PRO A 486 -20.27 3.25 1.87
N GLU A 487 -21.31 2.62 2.44
CA GLU A 487 -22.71 2.93 2.15
C GLU A 487 -23.09 4.37 2.49
N THR A 488 -22.42 4.94 3.48
CA THR A 488 -22.67 6.32 3.95
C THR A 488 -21.46 7.23 3.75
N ASN A 489 -20.39 6.74 3.11
CA ASN A 489 -19.10 7.43 2.97
C ASN A 489 -18.60 8.01 4.32
N THR A 490 -18.71 7.19 5.38
CA THR A 490 -18.33 7.59 6.75
C THR A 490 -17.04 6.91 7.16
N ASN A 491 -16.06 7.69 7.62
CA ASN A 491 -14.83 7.21 8.23
C ASN A 491 -14.85 7.49 9.73
N ILE A 492 -14.53 6.49 10.54
CA ILE A 492 -14.48 6.55 11.99
C ILE A 492 -13.08 6.12 12.44
N ALA A 493 -12.39 6.97 13.21
CA ALA A 493 -11.14 6.65 13.87
C ALA A 493 -11.25 6.98 15.37
N VAL A 494 -10.93 6.03 16.24
CA VAL A 494 -10.94 6.18 17.69
C VAL A 494 -9.63 5.65 18.24
N SER A 495 -8.99 6.43 19.11
CA SER A 495 -7.80 6.04 19.87
C SER A 495 -8.07 6.21 21.36
N TYR A 496 -7.75 5.21 22.14
CA TYR A 496 -7.86 5.23 23.59
C TYR A 496 -6.54 4.86 24.24
N TYR A 497 -6.08 5.72 25.14
CA TYR A 497 -4.87 5.54 25.94
C TYR A 497 -5.27 5.41 27.41
N ARG A 498 -4.70 4.44 28.10
CA ARG A 498 -4.92 4.21 29.53
C ARG A 498 -3.59 3.96 30.23
N TYR A 499 -3.31 4.76 31.24
CA TYR A 499 -2.18 4.56 32.14
C TYR A 499 -2.68 3.80 33.36
N THR A 500 -2.01 2.71 33.76
CA THR A 500 -2.50 1.85 34.86
C THR A 500 -2.28 2.45 36.23
N ASN A 501 -1.23 3.24 36.36
CA ASN A 501 -0.87 3.97 37.56
C ASN A 501 -0.19 5.31 37.18
N ASP A 502 0.11 6.10 38.17
CA ASP A 502 0.84 7.36 38.05
C ASP A 502 2.37 7.16 37.88
N GLY A 503 2.85 5.91 37.91
CA GLY A 503 4.25 5.52 37.74
C GLY A 503 4.74 5.39 36.29
N TYR A 504 3.85 5.48 35.28
CA TYR A 504 4.27 5.47 33.88
C TYR A 504 4.75 6.85 33.45
N PHE A 505 5.94 6.93 32.89
CA PHE A 505 6.50 8.11 32.23
C PHE A 505 6.88 7.74 30.81
N SER A 506 6.56 8.57 29.83
CA SER A 506 7.19 8.52 28.52
C SER A 506 8.65 8.98 28.60
N PHE A 507 9.46 8.68 27.60
CA PHE A 507 10.87 9.10 27.60
C PHE A 507 11.04 10.63 27.67
N ASN A 508 10.15 11.37 26.99
CA ASN A 508 10.12 12.84 27.07
C ASN A 508 9.85 13.32 28.51
N GLU A 509 8.83 12.75 29.18
CA GLU A 509 8.45 13.12 30.55
C GLU A 509 9.54 12.73 31.55
N ALA A 510 10.17 11.56 31.38
CA ALA A 510 11.27 11.11 32.25
C ALA A 510 12.48 12.05 32.23
N ASN A 511 12.71 12.75 31.12
CA ASN A 511 13.83 13.67 30.94
C ASN A 511 13.48 15.13 31.29
N THR A 512 12.21 15.46 31.54
CA THR A 512 11.78 16.80 31.94
C THR A 512 11.98 16.99 33.45
N ARG A 513 12.78 18.00 33.85
CA ARG A 513 13.10 18.23 35.29
C ARG A 513 11.93 18.79 36.10
N ASN A 514 11.06 19.55 35.46
CA ASN A 514 9.91 20.21 36.13
C ASN A 514 8.60 19.50 35.75
N TRP A 515 8.35 18.34 36.33
CA TRP A 515 7.06 17.66 36.16
C TRP A 515 6.13 17.93 37.34
N ASP A 516 4.84 18.15 37.05
CA ASP A 516 3.79 18.33 38.04
C ASP A 516 2.92 17.07 38.12
N TYR A 517 2.79 16.51 39.33
CA TYR A 517 1.94 15.35 39.59
C TYR A 517 0.49 15.56 39.15
N ASN A 518 -0.03 16.79 39.33
CA ASN A 518 -1.41 17.12 38.97
C ASN A 518 -1.67 17.17 37.46
N SER A 519 -0.64 17.29 36.65
CA SER A 519 -0.72 17.31 35.19
C SER A 519 -0.55 15.92 34.56
N ARG A 520 -0.37 14.86 35.36
CA ARG A 520 -0.13 13.51 34.86
C ARG A 520 -1.38 12.86 34.31
N GLN A 521 -1.29 12.49 33.07
CA GLN A 521 -2.38 11.90 32.32
C GLN A 521 -2.77 10.51 32.85
N LYS A 522 -4.06 10.30 33.09
CA LYS A 522 -4.62 9.03 33.54
C LYS A 522 -5.26 8.25 32.38
N SER A 523 -5.95 8.97 31.50
CA SER A 523 -6.50 8.38 30.30
C SER A 523 -6.76 9.46 29.25
N GLU A 524 -6.77 9.05 28.00
CA GLU A 524 -7.14 9.89 26.87
C GLU A 524 -7.97 9.09 25.89
N ILE A 525 -9.05 9.68 25.44
CA ILE A 525 -9.82 9.22 24.31
C ILE A 525 -9.77 10.28 23.22
N GLN A 526 -9.45 9.89 22.01
CA GLN A 526 -9.50 10.73 20.83
C GLN A 526 -10.43 10.08 19.81
N PHE A 527 -11.25 10.88 19.15
CA PHE A 527 -12.08 10.42 18.04
C PHE A 527 -12.03 11.39 16.87
N ASN A 528 -12.15 10.84 15.69
CA ASN A 528 -12.29 11.57 14.44
C ASN A 528 -13.33 10.85 13.58
N ILE A 529 -14.38 11.57 13.19
CA ILE A 529 -15.46 11.06 12.35
C ILE A 529 -15.62 12.03 11.20
N SER A 530 -15.58 11.51 9.98
CA SER A 530 -15.87 12.29 8.79
C SER A 530 -16.89 11.57 7.93
N GLN A 531 -17.79 12.32 7.31
CA GLN A 531 -18.82 11.80 6.43
C GLN A 531 -18.99 12.71 5.22
N THR A 532 -18.87 12.15 4.02
CA THR A 532 -19.19 12.86 2.79
C THR A 532 -20.69 12.72 2.51
N ILE A 533 -21.42 13.84 2.55
CA ILE A 533 -22.89 13.85 2.38
C ILE A 533 -23.27 13.98 0.92
N PHE A 534 -22.55 14.86 0.19
CA PHE A 534 -22.70 15.09 -1.25
C PHE A 534 -21.32 15.23 -1.88
N ASP A 535 -21.25 15.12 -3.21
CA ASP A 535 -20.01 15.42 -3.93
C ASP A 535 -19.51 16.82 -3.59
N GLY A 536 -18.32 16.89 -2.98
CA GLY A 536 -17.69 18.13 -2.56
C GLY A 536 -18.14 18.67 -1.21
N VAL A 537 -19.04 18.01 -0.45
CA VAL A 537 -19.46 18.44 0.89
C VAL A 537 -19.23 17.34 1.92
N SER A 538 -18.39 17.61 2.91
CA SER A 538 -18.12 16.68 4.00
C SER A 538 -18.39 17.31 5.37
N LEU A 539 -19.00 16.55 6.27
CA LEU A 539 -19.07 16.84 7.70
C LEU A 539 -17.89 16.18 8.39
N TYR A 540 -17.37 16.84 9.40
CA TYR A 540 -16.40 16.26 10.30
C TYR A 540 -16.69 16.60 11.76
N ALA A 541 -16.39 15.66 12.64
CA ALA A 541 -16.40 15.82 14.07
C ALA A 541 -15.12 15.21 14.64
N SER A 542 -14.37 15.96 15.40
CA SER A 542 -13.20 15.48 16.11
C SER A 542 -13.25 15.93 17.56
N GLY A 543 -12.64 15.15 18.44
CA GLY A 543 -12.54 15.54 19.82
C GLY A 543 -11.57 14.69 20.60
N SER A 544 -11.18 15.22 21.74
CA SER A 544 -10.37 14.53 22.74
C SER A 544 -10.89 14.82 24.13
N GLN A 545 -10.77 13.85 25.02
CA GLN A 545 -10.94 14.01 26.45
C GLN A 545 -9.74 13.41 27.15
N GLN A 546 -9.14 14.18 28.02
CA GLN A 546 -8.02 13.79 28.87
C GLN A 546 -8.46 13.86 30.33
N ASP A 547 -8.20 12.81 31.10
CA ASP A 547 -8.36 12.72 32.54
C ASP A 547 -6.98 12.66 33.19
N TYR A 548 -6.81 13.25 34.38
CA TYR A 548 -5.55 13.37 35.10
C TYR A 548 -5.60 12.65 36.46
N TRP A 549 -4.41 12.25 37.00
CA TRP A 549 -4.31 11.51 38.24
C TRP A 549 -4.50 12.41 39.47
N GLY A 550 -3.87 13.54 39.52
CA GLY A 550 -3.83 14.42 40.69
C GLY A 550 -5.02 15.36 40.80
N ASN A 551 -5.83 15.46 39.76
CA ASN A 551 -6.92 16.42 39.66
C ASN A 551 -8.18 15.76 39.09
N ASN A 552 -9.35 16.16 39.52
CA ASN A 552 -10.65 15.77 38.95
C ASN A 552 -10.98 16.55 37.66
N ASP A 553 -10.13 17.48 37.27
CA ASP A 553 -10.31 18.25 36.04
C ASP A 553 -10.22 17.36 34.81
N LYS A 554 -11.08 17.66 33.84
CA LYS A 554 -11.11 16.98 32.54
C LYS A 554 -10.88 18.03 31.48
N ASN A 555 -9.86 17.80 30.69
CA ASN A 555 -9.65 18.60 29.47
C ASN A 555 -10.46 18.00 28.34
N ARG A 556 -11.40 18.77 27.76
CA ARG A 556 -12.21 18.35 26.62
C ARG A 556 -12.08 19.34 25.50
N ASN A 557 -11.84 18.81 24.32
CA ASN A 557 -11.87 19.57 23.08
C ASN A 557 -12.78 18.85 22.08
N ILE A 558 -13.79 19.55 21.54
CA ILE A 558 -14.69 19.02 20.52
C ILE A 558 -14.80 20.06 19.42
N SER A 559 -14.53 19.64 18.20
CA SER A 559 -14.65 20.44 16.98
C SER A 559 -15.63 19.76 16.03
N VAL A 560 -16.59 20.50 15.51
CA VAL A 560 -17.52 20.06 14.48
C VAL A 560 -17.50 21.07 13.36
N GLY A 561 -17.40 20.61 12.14
CA GLY A 561 -17.36 21.50 10.98
C GLY A 561 -17.89 20.87 9.71
N VAL A 562 -18.07 21.73 8.72
CA VAL A 562 -18.46 21.37 7.36
C VAL A 562 -17.37 21.89 6.43
N SER A 563 -16.87 21.05 5.57
CA SER A 563 -16.02 21.47 4.45
C SER A 563 -16.79 21.31 3.16
N GLY A 564 -16.68 22.33 2.27
CA GLY A 564 -17.33 22.28 0.96
C GLY A 564 -16.39 22.81 -0.11
N GLN A 565 -16.34 22.13 -1.27
CA GLN A 565 -15.69 22.64 -2.48
C GLN A 565 -16.69 23.50 -3.24
N GLN A 566 -16.41 24.80 -3.40
CA GLN A 566 -17.21 25.67 -4.21
C GLN A 566 -16.96 25.31 -5.70
N TRP A 567 -17.98 24.80 -6.37
CA TRP A 567 -17.94 24.62 -7.82
C TRP A 567 -17.73 25.97 -8.47
N GLY A 568 -16.64 26.12 -9.20
CA GLY A 568 -16.41 27.34 -9.94
C GLY A 568 -17.55 27.57 -10.92
N VAL A 569 -18.33 28.64 -10.70
CA VAL A 569 -19.29 29.16 -11.68
C VAL A 569 -18.46 29.53 -12.90
N GLY A 570 -18.58 28.76 -13.97
CA GLY A 570 -17.98 29.08 -15.25
C GLY A 570 -18.39 30.50 -15.63
N ARG A 571 -17.43 31.41 -15.76
CA ARG A 571 -17.67 32.72 -16.38
C ARG A 571 -18.15 32.46 -17.80
N LEU A 572 -19.41 32.67 -18.07
CA LEU A 572 -19.88 32.99 -19.41
C LEU A 572 -19.24 34.33 -19.75
N ALA A 573 -18.25 34.30 -20.62
CA ALA A 573 -17.76 35.51 -21.25
C ALA A 573 -18.85 36.04 -22.19
N PRO A 574 -19.01 37.39 -22.29
CA PRO A 574 -19.97 38.01 -23.19
C PRO A 574 -19.61 37.82 -24.67
#